data_877e68a404db0ba31ad451a7030c3a65
#
_entry.id   877e68a404db0ba31ad451a7030c3a65
#
_cell.length_a   1.000
_cell.length_b   1.000
_cell.length_c   1.000
_cell.angle_alpha   90.00
_cell.angle_beta   90.00
_cell.angle_gamma   90.00
#
_symmetry.space_group_name_H-M   'P 1'
#
loop_
_entity.id
_entity.type
_entity.pdbx_description
1 polymer ?
#
loop_
_entity_poly.entity_id
_entity_poly.type
_entity_poly.pdbx_seq_one_letter_code
_entity_poly.pdbx_strand_id
1 'polypeptide(L)'
;MATSGKGFFISSIKTAFQRVFSGGWLYLFFVAVFGILLLIGIGSGIHALFIAGSRHAYATSREVPVAILISTYIFFVVASTGLCLVSSLGHVFGVKDFMPLAKRCVYLSIITILSGFLVIGLEIENPFRMALYNVISPNFSSNIWWMGTLYGFAVVFLTIEFIFLFNEAHHHKAVIAGFLGVITEIAANSNLGGVFAMMNGRPFWYGPYFPVYFILSALITGCAFIIFFFFLAHKAVNKKALDDFTAKALQSVSKLTLLFLAIMMIFTIWKFLTTSVGSPGAITALNVLTDGPYSFNFWTIEVLVGMLIPFVLILAARGKNLTAMFIAAALMIFSLFFTRMDMVVVGQIVPQYFELGVVEYSKLHTYSPSVHEILVVLGGISFCILAFLLGEKVFAGFADNQHTEQIKEKELEVVGTEETV
;
A
#
# COMPACT_ATOMS: atom_id res chain seq x y z
N MET A 1 -11.42 26.48 -34.85
CA MET A 1 -11.78 26.08 -33.47
C MET A 1 -10.70 25.25 -32.76
N ALA A 2 -9.43 25.52 -32.95
CA ALA A 2 -8.30 24.73 -32.38
C ALA A 2 -7.46 25.48 -31.31
N THR A 3 -7.88 26.67 -30.91
CA THR A 3 -7.13 27.49 -29.91
C THR A 3 -7.69 27.40 -28.49
N SER A 4 -8.82 26.73 -28.27
CA SER A 4 -9.50 26.63 -26.97
C SER A 4 -8.83 25.62 -25.99
N GLY A 5 -8.20 24.55 -26.48
CA GLY A 5 -7.66 23.51 -25.62
C GLY A 5 -6.39 23.88 -24.87
N LYS A 6 -5.47 24.60 -25.50
CA LYS A 6 -4.21 25.02 -24.86
C LYS A 6 -4.43 26.07 -23.76
N GLY A 7 -5.35 27.01 -23.98
CA GLY A 7 -5.70 28.03 -22.98
C GLY A 7 -6.37 27.44 -21.75
N PHE A 8 -7.24 26.45 -21.91
CA PHE A 8 -7.90 25.73 -20.81
C PHE A 8 -6.90 24.93 -19.96
N PHE A 9 -5.98 24.21 -20.58
CA PHE A 9 -4.97 23.42 -19.89
C PHE A 9 -4.02 24.29 -19.05
N ILE A 10 -3.52 25.40 -19.62
CA ILE A 10 -2.63 26.35 -18.93
C ILE A 10 -3.37 27.05 -17.78
N SER A 11 -4.63 27.44 -17.97
CA SER A 11 -5.45 28.03 -16.90
C SER A 11 -5.70 27.03 -15.77
N SER A 12 -5.93 25.76 -16.08
CA SER A 12 -6.11 24.68 -15.10
C SER A 12 -4.85 24.42 -14.28
N ILE A 13 -3.68 24.40 -14.92
CA ILE A 13 -2.37 24.28 -14.23
C ILE A 13 -2.13 25.46 -13.31
N LYS A 14 -2.35 26.69 -13.80
CA LYS A 14 -2.18 27.91 -12.99
C LYS A 14 -3.10 27.89 -11.76
N THR A 15 -4.34 27.47 -11.92
CA THR A 15 -5.30 27.36 -10.84
C THR A 15 -4.89 26.27 -9.83
N ALA A 16 -4.39 25.12 -10.30
CA ALA A 16 -3.85 24.07 -9.44
C ALA A 16 -2.65 24.57 -8.62
N PHE A 17 -1.71 25.26 -9.27
CA PHE A 17 -0.57 25.88 -8.59
C PHE A 17 -1.01 26.90 -7.53
N GLN A 18 -1.95 27.76 -7.84
CA GLN A 18 -2.50 28.73 -6.88
C GLN A 18 -3.15 28.04 -5.68
N ARG A 19 -3.87 26.93 -5.87
CA ARG A 19 -4.46 26.14 -4.78
C ARG A 19 -3.42 25.50 -3.87
N VAL A 20 -2.31 25.01 -4.43
CA VAL A 20 -1.21 24.45 -3.64
C VAL A 20 -0.58 25.55 -2.76
N PHE A 21 -0.29 26.72 -3.31
CA PHE A 21 0.32 27.83 -2.57
C PHE A 21 -0.66 28.57 -1.64
N SER A 22 -1.97 28.43 -1.84
CA SER A 22 -2.98 28.96 -0.91
C SER A 22 -3.15 28.08 0.35
N GLY A 23 -2.46 26.96 0.44
CA GLY A 23 -2.37 26.14 1.64
C GLY A 23 -1.79 26.93 2.80
N GLY A 24 -2.29 26.74 4.02
CA GLY A 24 -1.74 27.41 5.20
C GLY A 24 -0.27 27.05 5.45
N TRP A 25 0.42 27.84 6.30
CA TRP A 25 1.84 27.67 6.62
C TRP A 25 2.22 26.22 6.98
N LEU A 26 1.41 25.56 7.80
CA LEU A 26 1.67 24.17 8.21
C LEU A 26 1.64 23.18 7.01
N TYR A 27 0.72 23.39 6.07
CA TYR A 27 0.64 22.57 4.85
C TYR A 27 1.90 22.76 3.99
N LEU A 28 2.30 24.02 3.74
CA LEU A 28 3.50 24.32 2.95
C LEU A 28 4.78 23.81 3.62
N PHE A 29 4.85 23.88 4.94
CA PHE A 29 5.94 23.28 5.72
C PHE A 29 6.06 21.76 5.47
N PHE A 30 4.96 21.02 5.56
CA PHE A 30 5.00 19.58 5.28
C PHE A 30 5.32 19.27 3.80
N VAL A 31 4.79 20.05 2.85
CA VAL A 31 5.15 19.90 1.43
C VAL A 31 6.66 20.12 1.22
N ALA A 32 7.25 21.11 1.86
CA ALA A 32 8.69 21.36 1.77
C ALA A 32 9.50 20.23 2.42
N VAL A 33 9.14 19.80 3.63
CA VAL A 33 9.85 18.73 4.35
C VAL A 33 9.82 17.42 3.55
N PHE A 34 8.65 16.97 3.09
CA PHE A 34 8.57 15.76 2.30
C PHE A 34 9.18 15.90 0.90
N GLY A 35 9.16 17.11 0.33
CA GLY A 35 9.89 17.39 -0.91
C GLY A 35 11.41 17.25 -0.76
N ILE A 36 11.97 17.77 0.32
CA ILE A 36 13.40 17.66 0.63
C ILE A 36 13.78 16.21 0.92
N LEU A 37 13.01 15.49 1.74
CA LEU A 37 13.25 14.09 2.05
C LEU A 37 13.17 13.19 0.81
N LEU A 38 12.25 13.48 -0.10
CA LEU A 38 12.17 12.79 -1.39
C LEU A 38 13.44 13.00 -2.22
N LEU A 39 13.91 14.25 -2.34
CA LEU A 39 15.14 14.57 -3.08
C LEU A 39 16.37 13.89 -2.45
N ILE A 40 16.48 13.88 -1.13
CA ILE A 40 17.56 13.19 -0.41
C ILE A 40 17.49 11.68 -0.69
N GLY A 41 16.30 11.06 -0.63
CA GLY A 41 16.11 9.63 -0.90
C GLY A 41 16.47 9.25 -2.33
N ILE A 42 16.01 10.00 -3.31
CA ILE A 42 16.36 9.79 -4.73
C ILE A 42 17.88 10.02 -4.93
N GLY A 43 18.45 11.07 -4.38
CA GLY A 43 19.88 11.37 -4.46
C GLY A 43 20.73 10.25 -3.83
N SER A 44 20.30 9.71 -2.69
CA SER A 44 20.96 8.57 -2.03
C SER A 44 20.90 7.29 -2.89
N GLY A 45 19.75 6.99 -3.49
CA GLY A 45 19.60 5.85 -4.39
C GLY A 45 20.44 5.99 -5.69
N ILE A 46 20.44 7.16 -6.30
CA ILE A 46 21.29 7.48 -7.48
C ILE A 46 22.77 7.33 -7.12
N HIS A 47 23.20 7.87 -5.98
CA HIS A 47 24.56 7.71 -5.49
C HIS A 47 24.93 6.23 -5.28
N ALA A 48 24.03 5.46 -4.67
CA ALA A 48 24.24 4.02 -4.44
C ALA A 48 24.36 3.24 -5.75
N LEU A 49 23.52 3.53 -6.77
CA LEU A 49 23.52 2.78 -8.03
C LEU A 49 24.68 3.16 -8.97
N PHE A 50 24.95 4.44 -9.12
CA PHE A 50 25.83 4.94 -10.21
C PHE A 50 27.20 5.39 -9.73
N ILE A 51 27.41 5.67 -8.43
CA ILE A 51 28.67 6.21 -7.91
C ILE A 51 29.36 5.19 -6.99
N ALA A 52 28.70 4.76 -5.90
CA ALA A 52 29.28 3.86 -4.93
C ALA A 52 29.24 2.39 -5.37
N GLY A 53 28.26 2.02 -6.23
CA GLY A 53 27.90 0.66 -6.55
C GLY A 53 26.99 0.04 -5.49
N SER A 54 25.89 -0.57 -5.92
CA SER A 54 24.83 -1.11 -5.04
C SER A 54 25.39 -2.07 -3.98
N ARG A 55 26.35 -2.92 -4.35
CA ARG A 55 26.99 -3.90 -3.46
C ARG A 55 27.81 -3.29 -2.32
N HIS A 56 28.22 -2.04 -2.43
CA HIS A 56 28.99 -1.33 -1.39
C HIS A 56 28.11 -0.37 -0.59
N ALA A 57 27.04 0.13 -1.21
CA ALA A 57 26.15 1.11 -0.60
C ALA A 57 25.04 0.45 0.22
N TYR A 58 24.53 -0.69 -0.23
CA TYR A 58 23.46 -1.42 0.44
C TYR A 58 24.02 -2.53 1.32
N ALA A 59 23.32 -2.83 2.42
CA ALA A 59 23.73 -3.85 3.37
C ALA A 59 23.31 -5.27 2.95
N THR A 60 22.73 -5.42 1.76
CA THR A 60 22.42 -6.73 1.18
C THR A 60 23.69 -7.53 0.91
N SER A 61 23.64 -8.83 1.16
CA SER A 61 24.73 -9.75 0.97
C SER A 61 24.34 -10.92 0.07
N ARG A 62 25.27 -11.83 -0.21
CA ARG A 62 24.95 -13.07 -0.93
C ARG A 62 23.97 -13.94 -0.14
N GLU A 63 24.06 -13.92 1.17
CA GLU A 63 23.27 -14.71 2.11
C GLU A 63 21.87 -14.10 2.33
N VAL A 64 21.80 -12.76 2.37
CA VAL A 64 20.58 -11.96 2.53
C VAL A 64 20.46 -11.00 1.33
N PRO A 65 20.12 -11.50 0.14
CA PRO A 65 20.12 -10.71 -1.09
C PRO A 65 18.97 -9.71 -1.20
N VAL A 66 17.89 -9.87 -0.45
CA VAL A 66 16.73 -8.98 -0.46
C VAL A 66 16.39 -8.55 0.96
N ALA A 67 16.12 -7.24 1.15
CA ALA A 67 15.96 -6.70 2.49
C ALA A 67 14.96 -5.55 2.55
N ILE A 68 15.27 -4.47 3.26
CA ILE A 68 14.33 -3.38 3.56
C ILE A 68 13.76 -2.69 2.32
N LEU A 69 14.51 -2.57 1.21
CA LEU A 69 14.02 -1.93 -0.01
C LEU A 69 12.93 -2.78 -0.67
N ILE A 70 13.14 -4.11 -0.80
CA ILE A 70 12.10 -5.04 -1.26
C ILE A 70 10.91 -5.06 -0.30
N SER A 71 11.14 -5.05 1.01
CA SER A 71 10.07 -4.99 2.01
C SER A 71 9.23 -3.72 1.87
N THR A 72 9.86 -2.59 1.58
CA THR A 72 9.19 -1.30 1.35
C THR A 72 8.39 -1.32 0.04
N TYR A 73 8.96 -1.88 -1.03
CA TYR A 73 8.24 -2.10 -2.28
C TYR A 73 6.98 -2.94 -2.03
N ILE A 74 7.13 -4.10 -1.37
CA ILE A 74 6.01 -4.97 -1.01
C ILE A 74 4.95 -4.23 -0.20
N PHE A 75 5.36 -3.45 0.81
CA PHE A 75 4.46 -2.67 1.63
C PHE A 75 3.57 -1.74 0.80
N PHE A 76 4.14 -1.01 -0.15
CA PHE A 76 3.40 -0.07 -0.98
C PHE A 76 2.49 -0.76 -2.00
N VAL A 77 2.95 -1.79 -2.72
CA VAL A 77 2.11 -2.45 -3.72
C VAL A 77 0.98 -3.25 -3.09
N VAL A 78 1.20 -3.82 -1.89
CA VAL A 78 0.15 -4.47 -1.11
C VAL A 78 -0.88 -3.45 -0.60
N ALA A 79 -0.44 -2.25 -0.20
CA ALA A 79 -1.34 -1.16 0.16
C ALA A 79 -2.22 -0.74 -1.03
N SER A 80 -1.65 -0.65 -2.23
CA SER A 80 -2.40 -0.38 -3.45
C SER A 80 -3.50 -1.39 -3.70
N THR A 81 -3.16 -2.68 -3.65
CA THR A 81 -4.14 -3.75 -3.84
C THR A 81 -5.30 -3.62 -2.84
N GLY A 82 -5.00 -3.37 -1.58
CA GLY A 82 -6.03 -3.20 -0.55
C GLY A 82 -6.91 -1.97 -0.78
N LEU A 83 -6.33 -0.85 -1.16
CA LEU A 83 -7.05 0.37 -1.52
C LEU A 83 -7.97 0.15 -2.72
N CYS A 84 -7.48 -0.50 -3.77
CA CYS A 84 -8.25 -0.86 -4.96
C CYS A 84 -9.42 -1.78 -4.60
N LEU A 85 -9.18 -2.85 -3.83
CA LEU A 85 -10.21 -3.82 -3.45
C LEU A 85 -11.32 -3.20 -2.61
N VAL A 86 -10.98 -2.40 -1.60
CA VAL A 86 -11.98 -1.80 -0.72
C VAL A 86 -12.76 -0.70 -1.46
N SER A 87 -12.10 0.10 -2.31
CA SER A 87 -12.79 1.14 -3.08
C SER A 87 -13.73 0.57 -4.14
N SER A 88 -13.34 -0.54 -4.76
CA SER A 88 -14.16 -1.19 -5.79
C SER A 88 -15.52 -1.67 -5.29
N LEU A 89 -15.65 -1.94 -3.98
CA LEU A 89 -16.96 -2.26 -3.39
C LEU A 89 -18.01 -1.19 -3.68
N GLY A 90 -17.60 0.10 -3.72
CA GLY A 90 -18.47 1.20 -4.06
C GLY A 90 -18.81 1.26 -5.56
N HIS A 91 -17.87 1.72 -6.36
CA HIS A 91 -18.16 2.12 -7.76
C HIS A 91 -18.17 0.96 -8.76
N VAL A 92 -17.51 -0.18 -8.47
CA VAL A 92 -17.54 -1.38 -9.33
C VAL A 92 -18.68 -2.31 -8.94
N PHE A 93 -18.81 -2.62 -7.65
CA PHE A 93 -19.81 -3.57 -7.14
C PHE A 93 -21.11 -2.91 -6.62
N GLY A 94 -21.19 -1.58 -6.64
CA GLY A 94 -22.42 -0.84 -6.36
C GLY A 94 -22.84 -0.75 -4.89
N VAL A 95 -21.94 -1.03 -3.93
CA VAL A 95 -22.23 -0.88 -2.49
C VAL A 95 -22.22 0.60 -2.13
N LYS A 96 -23.39 1.18 -1.93
CA LYS A 96 -23.59 2.64 -1.74
C LYS A 96 -22.71 3.26 -0.66
N ASP A 97 -22.51 2.57 0.45
CA ASP A 97 -21.71 3.05 1.59
C ASP A 97 -20.23 3.32 1.22
N PHE A 98 -19.68 2.67 0.19
CA PHE A 98 -18.29 2.83 -0.23
C PHE A 98 -18.08 3.80 -1.40
N MET A 99 -19.15 4.26 -2.04
CA MET A 99 -19.06 5.20 -3.16
C MET A 99 -18.29 6.49 -2.86
N PRO A 100 -18.43 7.15 -1.68
CA PRO A 100 -17.69 8.37 -1.37
C PRO A 100 -16.17 8.19 -1.30
N LEU A 101 -15.70 6.94 -1.19
CA LEU A 101 -14.28 6.63 -1.05
C LEU A 101 -13.57 6.52 -2.40
N ALA A 102 -14.29 6.22 -3.49
CA ALA A 102 -13.73 5.77 -4.75
C ALA A 102 -12.61 6.65 -5.32
N LYS A 103 -12.89 7.93 -5.60
CA LYS A 103 -11.93 8.84 -6.25
C LYS A 103 -10.60 8.94 -5.49
N ARG A 104 -10.68 9.12 -4.16
CA ARG A 104 -9.48 9.26 -3.32
C ARG A 104 -8.73 7.95 -3.17
N CYS A 105 -9.44 6.82 -3.05
CA CYS A 105 -8.81 5.50 -2.91
C CYS A 105 -8.12 5.07 -4.21
N VAL A 106 -8.73 5.28 -5.38
CA VAL A 106 -8.08 5.00 -6.67
C VAL A 106 -6.82 5.85 -6.84
N TYR A 107 -6.88 7.13 -6.49
CA TYR A 107 -5.70 7.98 -6.49
C TYR A 107 -4.61 7.47 -5.52
N LEU A 108 -4.98 7.10 -4.29
CA LEU A 108 -4.06 6.52 -3.31
C LEU A 108 -3.46 5.20 -3.82
N SER A 109 -4.22 4.34 -4.51
CA SER A 109 -3.69 3.13 -5.13
C SER A 109 -2.59 3.44 -6.14
N ILE A 110 -2.81 4.43 -7.02
CA ILE A 110 -1.83 4.84 -8.02
C ILE A 110 -0.54 5.34 -7.34
N ILE A 111 -0.65 6.25 -6.38
CA ILE A 111 0.56 6.83 -5.74
C ILE A 111 1.31 5.80 -4.89
N THR A 112 0.63 4.82 -4.30
CA THR A 112 1.29 3.75 -3.55
C THR A 112 2.04 2.79 -4.48
N ILE A 113 1.49 2.37 -5.62
CA ILE A 113 2.26 1.59 -6.61
C ILE A 113 3.49 2.37 -7.08
N LEU A 114 3.32 3.65 -7.43
CA LEU A 114 4.41 4.50 -7.89
C LEU A 114 5.48 4.69 -6.81
N SER A 115 5.08 4.77 -5.52
CA SER A 115 6.02 4.79 -4.39
C SER A 115 6.83 3.49 -4.31
N GLY A 116 6.17 2.34 -4.48
CA GLY A 116 6.84 1.05 -4.56
C GLY A 116 7.80 0.97 -5.76
N PHE A 117 7.36 1.41 -6.94
CA PHE A 117 8.21 1.42 -8.14
C PHE A 117 9.41 2.37 -8.01
N LEU A 118 9.27 3.49 -7.31
CA LEU A 118 10.38 4.37 -7.01
C LEU A 118 11.45 3.65 -6.17
N VAL A 119 11.02 2.97 -5.09
CA VAL A 119 11.96 2.27 -4.20
C VAL A 119 12.64 1.11 -4.90
N ILE A 120 11.89 0.22 -5.58
CA ILE A 120 12.46 -0.91 -6.30
C ILE A 120 13.35 -0.46 -7.46
N GLY A 121 13.01 0.63 -8.13
CA GLY A 121 13.81 1.21 -9.21
C GLY A 121 15.16 1.75 -8.74
N LEU A 122 15.27 2.11 -7.45
CA LEU A 122 16.53 2.54 -6.83
C LEU A 122 17.31 1.38 -6.19
N GLU A 123 16.76 0.17 -6.16
CA GLU A 123 17.45 -1.04 -5.69
C GLU A 123 18.07 -1.84 -6.83
N ILE A 124 17.35 -1.95 -7.95
CA ILE A 124 17.76 -2.77 -9.10
C ILE A 124 18.96 -2.15 -9.79
N GLU A 125 20.06 -2.90 -9.95
CA GLU A 125 21.30 -2.42 -10.59
C GLU A 125 21.08 -1.79 -11.98
N ASN A 126 20.11 -2.30 -12.75
CA ASN A 126 19.81 -1.83 -14.10
C ASN A 126 18.31 -1.63 -14.33
N PRO A 127 17.66 -0.62 -13.71
CA PRO A 127 16.21 -0.44 -13.76
C PRO A 127 15.68 -0.19 -15.17
N PHE A 128 16.37 0.58 -15.99
CA PHE A 128 15.99 0.84 -17.38
C PHE A 128 16.05 -0.41 -18.26
N ARG A 129 17.08 -1.22 -18.06
CA ARG A 129 17.22 -2.50 -18.76
C ARG A 129 16.09 -3.44 -18.36
N MET A 130 15.78 -3.55 -17.06
CA MET A 130 14.67 -4.36 -16.57
C MET A 130 13.34 -3.93 -17.19
N ALA A 131 13.02 -2.64 -17.19
CA ALA A 131 11.78 -2.12 -17.75
C ALA A 131 11.67 -2.41 -19.26
N LEU A 132 12.75 -2.21 -20.03
CA LEU A 132 12.79 -2.45 -21.46
C LEU A 132 12.65 -3.93 -21.78
N TYR A 133 13.45 -4.80 -21.12
CA TYR A 133 13.45 -6.23 -21.39
C TYR A 133 12.17 -6.91 -20.89
N ASN A 134 11.47 -6.36 -19.94
CA ASN A 134 10.15 -6.85 -19.55
C ASN A 134 9.15 -6.84 -20.74
N VAL A 135 9.32 -5.89 -21.66
CA VAL A 135 8.45 -5.75 -22.84
C VAL A 135 9.00 -6.49 -24.05
N ILE A 136 10.29 -6.32 -24.38
CA ILE A 136 10.87 -6.84 -25.63
C ILE A 136 11.31 -8.32 -25.54
N SER A 137 11.51 -8.85 -24.33
CA SER A 137 11.91 -10.24 -24.09
C SER A 137 11.08 -10.85 -22.94
N PRO A 138 9.77 -11.04 -23.13
CA PRO A 138 8.89 -11.54 -22.08
C PRO A 138 9.25 -12.97 -21.67
N ASN A 139 9.27 -13.22 -20.37
CA ASN A 139 9.48 -14.55 -19.81
C ASN A 139 8.22 -15.02 -19.08
N PHE A 140 7.32 -15.67 -19.82
CA PHE A 140 6.03 -16.12 -19.30
C PHE A 140 6.12 -17.21 -18.22
N SER A 141 7.26 -17.86 -18.06
CA SER A 141 7.50 -18.85 -17.01
C SER A 141 8.04 -18.23 -15.71
N SER A 142 8.37 -16.93 -15.70
CA SER A 142 8.92 -16.23 -14.54
C SER A 142 7.85 -15.50 -13.74
N ASN A 143 7.66 -15.86 -12.46
CA ASN A 143 6.76 -15.14 -11.56
C ASN A 143 7.21 -13.69 -11.33
N ILE A 144 8.51 -13.41 -11.35
CA ILE A 144 9.04 -12.05 -11.21
C ILE A 144 8.63 -11.20 -12.42
N TRP A 145 8.66 -11.78 -13.63
CA TRP A 145 8.19 -11.10 -14.83
C TRP A 145 6.69 -10.75 -14.75
N TRP A 146 5.86 -11.71 -14.31
CA TRP A 146 4.43 -11.49 -14.10
C TRP A 146 4.15 -10.43 -13.04
N MET A 147 4.95 -10.38 -11.96
CA MET A 147 4.81 -9.38 -10.91
C MET A 147 4.94 -7.96 -11.45
N GLY A 148 6.01 -7.67 -12.20
CA GLY A 148 6.21 -6.35 -12.81
C GLY A 148 5.16 -6.01 -13.87
N THR A 149 4.78 -6.98 -14.69
CA THR A 149 3.79 -6.82 -15.77
C THR A 149 2.39 -6.56 -15.22
N LEU A 150 1.93 -7.33 -14.24
CA LEU A 150 0.60 -7.20 -13.66
C LEU A 150 0.44 -5.86 -12.90
N TYR A 151 1.43 -5.45 -12.09
CA TYR A 151 1.38 -4.12 -11.46
C TYR A 151 1.50 -3.00 -12.49
N GLY A 152 2.22 -3.20 -13.59
CA GLY A 152 2.24 -2.25 -14.71
C GLY A 152 0.85 -2.08 -15.33
N PHE A 153 0.14 -3.17 -15.62
CA PHE A 153 -1.25 -3.11 -16.08
C PHE A 153 -2.20 -2.49 -15.05
N ALA A 154 -2.03 -2.80 -13.76
CA ALA A 154 -2.81 -2.20 -12.70
C ALA A 154 -2.70 -0.67 -12.70
N VAL A 155 -1.49 -0.12 -12.81
CA VAL A 155 -1.30 1.34 -12.92
C VAL A 155 -2.04 1.92 -14.12
N VAL A 156 -2.00 1.24 -15.28
CA VAL A 156 -2.71 1.70 -16.48
C VAL A 156 -4.22 1.71 -16.26
N PHE A 157 -4.79 0.63 -15.76
CA PHE A 157 -6.23 0.52 -15.53
C PHE A 157 -6.72 1.48 -14.44
N LEU A 158 -6.00 1.60 -13.33
CA LEU A 158 -6.32 2.55 -12.26
C LEU A 158 -6.23 4.00 -12.75
N THR A 159 -5.26 4.32 -13.63
CA THR A 159 -5.15 5.66 -14.21
C THR A 159 -6.34 5.98 -15.15
N ILE A 160 -6.73 5.01 -15.98
CA ILE A 160 -7.90 5.13 -16.86
C ILE A 160 -9.17 5.30 -16.01
N GLU A 161 -9.34 4.48 -14.98
CA GLU A 161 -10.43 4.56 -14.02
C GLU A 161 -10.48 5.93 -13.36
N PHE A 162 -9.36 6.41 -12.83
CA PHE A 162 -9.25 7.71 -12.18
C PHE A 162 -9.70 8.87 -13.09
N ILE A 163 -9.25 8.86 -14.35
CA ILE A 163 -9.65 9.88 -15.33
C ILE A 163 -11.16 9.86 -15.57
N PHE A 164 -11.75 8.67 -15.72
CA PHE A 164 -13.19 8.54 -16.02
C PHE A 164 -14.08 8.75 -14.79
N LEU A 165 -13.58 8.57 -13.57
CA LEU A 165 -14.34 8.88 -12.34
C LEU A 165 -14.68 10.38 -12.18
N PHE A 166 -13.99 11.28 -12.89
CA PHE A 166 -14.31 12.72 -12.93
C PHE A 166 -15.28 13.11 -14.04
N ASN A 167 -15.73 12.14 -14.84
CA ASN A 167 -16.63 12.42 -15.97
C ASN A 167 -17.85 11.49 -15.92
N GLU A 168 -18.99 12.02 -15.48
CA GLU A 168 -20.23 11.26 -15.32
C GLU A 168 -20.71 10.60 -16.63
N ALA A 169 -20.51 11.26 -17.78
CA ALA A 169 -20.85 10.70 -19.08
C ALA A 169 -20.08 9.41 -19.42
N HIS A 170 -18.99 9.14 -18.72
CA HIS A 170 -18.12 7.98 -18.94
C HIS A 170 -18.06 7.02 -17.75
N HIS A 171 -19.02 7.10 -16.81
CA HIS A 171 -19.05 6.25 -15.62
C HIS A 171 -18.93 4.75 -15.94
N HIS A 172 -19.61 4.28 -17.00
CA HIS A 172 -19.49 2.88 -17.45
C HIS A 172 -18.05 2.47 -17.80
N LYS A 173 -17.26 3.38 -18.39
CA LYS A 173 -15.83 3.11 -18.69
C LYS A 173 -14.98 3.06 -17.42
N ALA A 174 -15.31 3.88 -16.42
CA ALA A 174 -14.67 3.84 -15.12
C ALA A 174 -14.91 2.48 -14.44
N VAL A 175 -16.14 1.96 -14.47
CA VAL A 175 -16.49 0.65 -13.91
C VAL A 175 -15.73 -0.48 -14.60
N ILE A 176 -15.64 -0.47 -15.94
CA ILE A 176 -14.87 -1.49 -16.68
C ILE A 176 -13.39 -1.41 -16.32
N ALA A 177 -12.79 -0.21 -16.33
CA ALA A 177 -11.40 -0.02 -15.98
C ALA A 177 -11.11 -0.44 -14.53
N GLY A 178 -11.99 -0.09 -13.59
CA GLY A 178 -11.90 -0.51 -12.20
C GLY A 178 -11.99 -2.02 -12.03
N PHE A 179 -12.88 -2.70 -12.75
CA PHE A 179 -12.98 -4.15 -12.73
C PHE A 179 -11.69 -4.83 -13.24
N LEU A 180 -11.12 -4.34 -14.33
CA LEU A 180 -9.83 -4.81 -14.84
C LEU A 180 -8.69 -4.49 -13.86
N GLY A 181 -8.73 -3.32 -13.21
CA GLY A 181 -7.83 -2.95 -12.12
C GLY A 181 -7.88 -3.94 -10.97
N VAL A 182 -9.07 -4.29 -10.50
CA VAL A 182 -9.26 -5.30 -9.43
C VAL A 182 -8.66 -6.66 -9.80
N ILE A 183 -8.94 -7.15 -11.01
CA ILE A 183 -8.41 -8.44 -11.47
C ILE A 183 -6.87 -8.42 -11.51
N THR A 184 -6.29 -7.36 -12.08
CA THR A 184 -4.82 -7.25 -12.18
C THR A 184 -4.16 -7.08 -10.82
N GLU A 185 -4.77 -6.33 -9.89
CA GLU A 185 -4.26 -6.15 -8.52
C GLU A 185 -4.31 -7.45 -7.72
N ILE A 186 -5.42 -8.21 -7.78
CA ILE A 186 -5.51 -9.52 -7.11
C ILE A 186 -4.47 -10.48 -7.70
N ALA A 187 -4.35 -10.54 -9.01
CA ALA A 187 -3.40 -11.41 -9.69
C ALA A 187 -1.95 -11.03 -9.33
N ALA A 188 -1.62 -9.73 -9.35
CA ALA A 188 -0.30 -9.22 -9.00
C ALA A 188 0.08 -9.55 -7.56
N ASN A 189 -0.83 -9.27 -6.62
CA ASN A 189 -0.60 -9.48 -5.20
C ASN A 189 -0.53 -10.97 -4.82
N SER A 190 -1.38 -11.81 -5.41
CA SER A 190 -1.32 -13.27 -5.25
C SER A 190 -0.01 -13.84 -5.81
N ASN A 191 0.41 -13.37 -7.00
CA ASN A 191 1.67 -13.75 -7.61
C ASN A 191 2.88 -13.28 -6.77
N LEU A 192 2.81 -12.10 -6.17
CA LEU A 192 3.84 -11.60 -5.24
C LEU A 192 4.03 -12.56 -4.06
N GLY A 193 2.93 -13.02 -3.45
CA GLY A 193 2.97 -14.09 -2.44
C GLY A 193 3.51 -15.41 -3.02
N GLY A 194 3.17 -15.72 -4.27
CA GLY A 194 3.64 -16.89 -5.01
C GLY A 194 5.15 -16.92 -5.21
N VAL A 195 5.80 -15.75 -5.42
CA VAL A 195 7.27 -15.65 -5.53
C VAL A 195 7.95 -16.22 -4.28
N PHE A 196 7.46 -15.90 -3.09
CA PHE A 196 7.98 -16.46 -1.83
C PHE A 196 7.58 -17.94 -1.66
N ALA A 197 6.32 -18.28 -1.97
CA ALA A 197 5.77 -19.62 -1.79
C ALA A 197 6.50 -20.71 -2.61
N MET A 198 7.15 -20.35 -3.71
CA MET A 198 7.86 -21.28 -4.59
C MET A 198 9.33 -21.51 -4.20
N MET A 199 9.84 -20.82 -3.19
CA MET A 199 11.25 -20.92 -2.77
C MET A 199 11.47 -22.15 -1.87
N ASN A 200 11.62 -23.34 -2.46
CA ASN A 200 11.83 -24.61 -1.75
C ASN A 200 13.03 -24.59 -0.80
N GLY A 201 14.08 -23.85 -1.16
CA GLY A 201 15.30 -23.71 -0.31
C GLY A 201 15.10 -22.78 0.89
N ARG A 202 13.90 -22.21 1.08
CA ARG A 202 13.57 -21.34 2.21
C ARG A 202 12.30 -21.83 2.91
N PRO A 203 12.43 -22.78 3.85
CA PRO A 203 11.26 -23.45 4.47
C PRO A 203 10.26 -22.49 5.13
N PHE A 204 10.71 -21.34 5.62
CA PHE A 204 9.82 -20.32 6.20
C PHE A 204 8.85 -19.70 5.17
N TRP A 205 9.27 -19.60 3.91
CA TRP A 205 8.46 -19.03 2.83
C TRP A 205 7.69 -20.07 2.04
N TYR A 206 8.24 -21.29 1.94
CA TYR A 206 7.70 -22.34 1.08
C TYR A 206 6.29 -22.76 1.47
N GLY A 207 5.42 -22.94 0.48
CA GLY A 207 4.08 -23.46 0.64
C GLY A 207 2.95 -22.46 0.32
N PRO A 208 1.69 -22.91 0.32
CA PRO A 208 0.54 -22.15 -0.19
C PRO A 208 0.06 -21.01 0.72
N TYR A 209 0.69 -20.80 1.86
CA TYR A 209 0.27 -19.81 2.85
C TYR A 209 0.37 -18.36 2.32
N PHE A 210 1.50 -18.00 1.73
CA PHE A 210 1.79 -16.60 1.39
C PHE A 210 0.87 -15.98 0.33
N PRO A 211 0.47 -16.66 -0.76
CA PRO A 211 -0.49 -16.08 -1.72
C PRO A 211 -1.80 -15.62 -1.07
N VAL A 212 -2.34 -16.42 -0.15
CA VAL A 212 -3.59 -16.09 0.58
C VAL A 212 -3.34 -15.01 1.64
N TYR A 213 -2.24 -15.13 2.39
CA TYR A 213 -1.82 -14.15 3.40
C TYR A 213 -1.64 -12.76 2.80
N PHE A 214 -1.06 -12.65 1.59
CA PHE A 214 -0.86 -11.37 0.92
C PHE A 214 -2.18 -10.68 0.58
N ILE A 215 -3.19 -11.43 0.11
CA ILE A 215 -4.51 -10.86 -0.17
C ILE A 215 -5.18 -10.36 1.11
N LEU A 216 -5.18 -11.17 2.17
CA LEU A 216 -5.78 -10.78 3.45
C LEU A 216 -5.09 -9.55 4.05
N SER A 217 -3.76 -9.55 4.03
CA SER A 217 -2.99 -8.42 4.54
C SER A 217 -3.13 -7.16 3.69
N ALA A 218 -3.39 -7.29 2.38
CA ALA A 218 -3.72 -6.16 1.52
C ALA A 218 -5.04 -5.50 1.96
N LEU A 219 -6.07 -6.28 2.23
CA LEU A 219 -7.36 -5.77 2.72
C LEU A 219 -7.20 -4.98 4.04
N ILE A 220 -6.40 -5.49 4.98
CA ILE A 220 -6.09 -4.79 6.23
C ILE A 220 -5.33 -3.49 5.96
N THR A 221 -4.29 -3.57 5.13
CA THR A 221 -3.46 -2.40 4.79
C THR A 221 -4.29 -1.33 4.09
N GLY A 222 -5.16 -1.73 3.14
CA GLY A 222 -6.07 -0.82 2.44
C GLY A 222 -7.04 -0.12 3.40
N CYS A 223 -7.68 -0.86 4.30
CA CYS A 223 -8.55 -0.28 5.33
C CYS A 223 -7.81 0.72 6.22
N ALA A 224 -6.59 0.38 6.66
CA ALA A 224 -5.78 1.27 7.49
C ALA A 224 -5.40 2.56 6.73
N PHE A 225 -4.97 2.45 5.47
CA PHE A 225 -4.68 3.60 4.61
C PHE A 225 -5.90 4.48 4.39
N ILE A 226 -7.08 3.91 4.12
CA ILE A 226 -8.33 4.68 3.96
C ILE A 226 -8.61 5.49 5.21
N ILE A 227 -8.65 4.87 6.38
CA ILE A 227 -8.94 5.57 7.64
C ILE A 227 -7.91 6.67 7.89
N PHE A 228 -6.62 6.39 7.72
CA PHE A 228 -5.53 7.31 7.96
C PHE A 228 -5.56 8.52 7.02
N PHE A 229 -5.61 8.29 5.72
CA PHE A 229 -5.54 9.36 4.73
C PHE A 229 -6.83 10.20 4.66
N PHE A 230 -7.99 9.60 4.92
CA PHE A 230 -9.24 10.37 5.00
C PHE A 230 -9.25 11.29 6.22
N PHE A 231 -8.73 10.84 7.35
CA PHE A 231 -8.56 11.72 8.51
C PHE A 231 -7.62 12.88 8.19
N LEU A 232 -6.46 12.61 7.59
CA LEU A 232 -5.51 13.65 7.19
C LEU A 232 -6.13 14.64 6.19
N ALA A 233 -6.84 14.14 5.17
CA ALA A 233 -7.51 14.99 4.18
C ALA A 233 -8.47 15.98 4.83
N HIS A 234 -9.32 15.51 5.72
CA HIS A 234 -10.34 16.35 6.34
C HIS A 234 -9.80 17.24 7.45
N LYS A 235 -9.02 16.70 8.40
CA LYS A 235 -8.53 17.43 9.57
C LYS A 235 -7.32 18.31 9.29
N ALA A 236 -6.33 17.80 8.53
CA ALA A 236 -5.05 18.48 8.36
C ALA A 236 -5.00 19.32 7.07
N VAL A 237 -5.45 18.77 5.92
CA VAL A 237 -5.29 19.42 4.62
C VAL A 237 -6.43 20.38 4.30
N ASN A 238 -7.67 19.93 4.41
CA ASN A 238 -8.84 20.71 4.01
C ASN A 238 -9.50 21.47 5.16
N LYS A 239 -9.24 21.07 6.41
CA LYS A 239 -9.82 21.65 7.64
C LYS A 239 -11.34 21.76 7.58
N LYS A 240 -12.00 20.80 6.94
CA LYS A 240 -13.45 20.70 6.80
C LYS A 240 -13.98 19.58 7.72
N ALA A 241 -15.19 19.75 8.22
CA ALA A 241 -15.91 18.68 8.90
C ALA A 241 -16.15 17.52 7.91
N LEU A 242 -16.17 16.30 8.43
CA LEU A 242 -16.53 15.13 7.65
C LEU A 242 -18.03 15.20 7.34
N ASP A 243 -18.40 14.97 6.10
CA ASP A 243 -19.80 14.83 5.71
C ASP A 243 -20.36 13.48 6.21
N ASP A 244 -21.66 13.41 6.41
CA ASP A 244 -22.33 12.23 6.99
C ASP A 244 -22.13 10.96 6.16
N PHE A 245 -22.05 11.09 4.82
CA PHE A 245 -21.83 9.96 3.92
C PHE A 245 -20.42 9.39 4.05
N THR A 246 -19.40 10.26 4.04
CA THR A 246 -18.00 9.83 4.27
C THR A 246 -17.83 9.29 5.68
N ALA A 247 -18.49 9.85 6.70
CA ALA A 247 -18.46 9.33 8.05
C ALA A 247 -19.03 7.91 8.12
N LYS A 248 -20.17 7.66 7.47
CA LYS A 248 -20.79 6.35 7.36
C LYS A 248 -19.90 5.35 6.60
N ALA A 249 -19.28 5.80 5.49
CA ALA A 249 -18.32 5.00 4.75
C ALA A 249 -17.14 4.55 5.62
N LEU A 250 -16.52 5.47 6.38
CA LEU A 250 -15.43 5.15 7.30
C LEU A 250 -15.87 4.23 8.43
N GLN A 251 -17.12 4.35 8.89
CA GLN A 251 -17.68 3.40 9.85
C GLN A 251 -17.79 1.98 9.25
N SER A 252 -18.19 1.85 7.99
CA SER A 252 -18.24 0.56 7.29
C SER A 252 -16.84 0.00 7.07
N VAL A 253 -15.85 0.82 6.71
CA VAL A 253 -14.44 0.42 6.62
C VAL A 253 -13.93 -0.06 7.98
N SER A 254 -14.27 0.60 9.08
CA SER A 254 -13.82 0.18 10.42
C SER A 254 -14.38 -1.20 10.83
N LYS A 255 -15.61 -1.54 10.43
CA LYS A 255 -16.17 -2.88 10.64
C LYS A 255 -15.43 -3.93 9.82
N LEU A 256 -15.10 -3.63 8.56
CA LEU A 256 -14.26 -4.51 7.73
C LEU A 256 -12.88 -4.69 8.34
N THR A 257 -12.27 -3.62 8.87
CA THR A 257 -10.98 -3.69 9.56
C THR A 257 -11.01 -4.68 10.72
N LEU A 258 -12.05 -4.61 11.58
CA LEU A 258 -12.21 -5.57 12.69
C LEU A 258 -12.32 -7.01 12.19
N LEU A 259 -13.11 -7.26 11.16
CA LEU A 259 -13.26 -8.58 10.57
C LEU A 259 -11.92 -9.10 10.06
N PHE A 260 -11.22 -8.30 9.26
CA PHE A 260 -9.94 -8.72 8.67
C PHE A 260 -8.84 -8.89 9.72
N LEU A 261 -8.80 -8.06 10.76
CA LEU A 261 -7.88 -8.24 11.89
C LEU A 261 -8.17 -9.55 12.63
N ALA A 262 -9.43 -9.88 12.90
CA ALA A 262 -9.79 -11.15 13.53
C ALA A 262 -9.35 -12.35 12.68
N ILE A 263 -9.57 -12.30 11.36
CA ILE A 263 -9.11 -13.34 10.44
C ILE A 263 -7.57 -13.40 10.43
N MET A 264 -6.88 -12.26 10.44
CA MET A 264 -5.41 -12.23 10.46
C MET A 264 -4.84 -12.86 11.74
N MET A 265 -5.45 -12.62 12.91
CA MET A 265 -5.03 -13.27 14.15
C MET A 265 -5.15 -14.81 14.04
N ILE A 266 -6.24 -15.31 13.45
CA ILE A 266 -6.41 -16.74 13.19
C ILE A 266 -5.32 -17.24 12.23
N PHE A 267 -5.04 -16.52 11.15
CA PHE A 267 -3.98 -16.85 10.18
C PHE A 267 -2.58 -16.87 10.82
N THR A 268 -2.30 -15.95 11.72
CA THR A 268 -1.04 -15.91 12.47
C THR A 268 -0.91 -17.13 13.38
N ILE A 269 -1.94 -17.45 14.16
CA ILE A 269 -1.99 -18.68 14.99
C ILE A 269 -1.80 -19.91 14.12
N TRP A 270 -2.52 -20.00 13.00
CA TRP A 270 -2.41 -21.11 12.07
C TRP A 270 -1.01 -21.28 11.49
N LYS A 271 -0.35 -20.18 11.11
CA LYS A 271 1.05 -20.22 10.66
C LYS A 271 1.96 -20.80 11.74
N PHE A 272 1.80 -20.39 12.99
CA PHE A 272 2.54 -20.94 14.12
C PHE A 272 2.37 -22.44 14.23
N LEU A 273 1.13 -22.89 14.27
CA LEU A 273 0.79 -24.33 14.42
C LEU A 273 1.40 -25.15 13.28
N THR A 274 1.26 -24.69 12.04
CA THR A 274 1.79 -25.43 10.88
C THR A 274 3.31 -25.39 10.79
N THR A 275 3.94 -24.28 11.18
CA THR A 275 5.40 -24.14 11.16
C THR A 275 6.06 -24.92 12.29
N SER A 276 5.43 -25.01 13.47
CA SER A 276 5.98 -25.73 14.62
C SER A 276 6.08 -27.25 14.43
N VAL A 277 5.32 -27.80 13.47
CA VAL A 277 5.39 -29.21 13.05
C VAL A 277 6.05 -29.40 11.69
N GLY A 278 6.67 -28.34 11.17
CA GLY A 278 7.34 -28.30 9.87
C GLY A 278 8.76 -28.91 9.89
N SER A 279 9.53 -28.57 8.86
CA SER A 279 10.96 -28.96 8.80
C SER A 279 11.78 -28.25 9.88
N PRO A 280 12.95 -28.81 10.28
CA PRO A 280 13.83 -28.17 11.27
C PRO A 280 14.20 -26.73 10.91
N GLY A 281 14.45 -26.41 9.65
CA GLY A 281 14.71 -25.03 9.20
C GLY A 281 13.51 -24.09 9.35
N ALA A 282 12.28 -24.59 9.16
CA ALA A 282 11.07 -23.81 9.41
C ALA A 282 10.89 -23.54 10.91
N ILE A 283 11.13 -24.55 11.76
CA ILE A 283 11.08 -24.43 13.22
C ILE A 283 12.17 -23.45 13.70
N THR A 284 13.38 -23.52 13.16
CA THR A 284 14.45 -22.57 13.48
C THR A 284 14.07 -21.14 13.11
N ALA A 285 13.50 -20.92 11.93
CA ALA A 285 13.02 -19.59 11.52
C ALA A 285 11.88 -19.08 12.41
N LEU A 286 11.00 -19.97 12.86
CA LEU A 286 9.96 -19.64 13.83
C LEU A 286 10.59 -19.20 15.16
N ASN A 287 11.56 -19.96 15.68
CA ASN A 287 12.27 -19.62 16.93
C ASN A 287 13.02 -18.28 16.83
N VAL A 288 13.61 -17.96 15.66
CA VAL A 288 14.22 -16.65 15.39
C VAL A 288 13.19 -15.52 15.56
N LEU A 289 11.96 -15.78 15.16
CA LEU A 289 10.86 -14.81 15.25
C LEU A 289 10.26 -14.72 16.65
N THR A 290 10.16 -15.84 17.41
CA THR A 290 9.47 -15.87 18.70
C THR A 290 10.35 -15.63 19.89
N ASP A 291 11.55 -16.20 19.89
CA ASP A 291 12.49 -16.23 21.03
C ASP A 291 13.85 -15.62 20.66
N GLY A 292 14.08 -15.39 19.37
CA GLY A 292 15.33 -14.90 18.81
C GLY A 292 15.40 -13.38 18.67
N PRO A 293 16.32 -12.88 17.81
CA PRO A 293 16.56 -11.43 17.66
C PRO A 293 15.38 -10.62 17.13
N TYR A 294 14.37 -11.28 16.53
CA TYR A 294 13.16 -10.64 16.00
C TYR A 294 11.95 -10.76 16.94
N SER A 295 12.11 -11.32 18.15
CA SER A 295 11.01 -11.54 19.09
C SER A 295 10.35 -10.24 19.54
N PHE A 296 11.10 -9.17 19.76
CA PHE A 296 10.52 -7.86 20.07
C PHE A 296 9.65 -7.32 18.91
N ASN A 297 10.14 -7.41 17.66
CA ASN A 297 9.37 -6.99 16.50
C ASN A 297 8.07 -7.80 16.40
N PHE A 298 8.17 -9.11 16.53
CA PHE A 298 7.00 -9.98 16.39
C PHE A 298 5.97 -9.75 17.51
N TRP A 299 6.34 -9.91 18.77
CA TRP A 299 5.39 -9.81 19.87
C TRP A 299 4.91 -8.39 20.13
N THR A 300 5.82 -7.41 20.13
CA THR A 300 5.48 -6.02 20.47
C THR A 300 4.96 -5.26 19.26
N ILE A 301 5.67 -5.27 18.13
CA ILE A 301 5.28 -4.44 17.00
C ILE A 301 4.16 -5.11 16.19
N GLU A 302 4.32 -6.40 15.81
CA GLU A 302 3.34 -7.05 14.96
C GLU A 302 2.07 -7.43 15.72
N VAL A 303 2.18 -8.19 16.82
CA VAL A 303 1.01 -8.71 17.54
C VAL A 303 0.35 -7.63 18.39
N LEU A 304 1.08 -6.98 19.28
CA LEU A 304 0.49 -6.02 20.21
C LEU A 304 0.09 -4.73 19.51
N VAL A 305 1.04 -4.04 18.86
CA VAL A 305 0.83 -2.73 18.22
C VAL A 305 0.07 -2.84 16.91
N GLY A 306 0.28 -3.90 16.13
CA GLY A 306 -0.34 -4.07 14.81
C GLY A 306 -1.70 -4.74 14.81
N MET A 307 -1.99 -5.60 15.78
CA MET A 307 -3.23 -6.38 15.81
C MET A 307 -4.08 -6.09 17.03
N LEU A 308 -3.57 -6.32 18.26
CA LEU A 308 -4.39 -6.27 19.49
C LEU A 308 -4.85 -4.86 19.83
N ILE A 309 -3.92 -3.88 19.90
CA ILE A 309 -4.27 -2.50 20.23
C ILE A 309 -5.22 -1.90 19.18
N PRO A 310 -4.97 -1.98 17.86
CA PRO A 310 -5.91 -1.48 16.87
C PRO A 310 -7.27 -2.16 16.94
N PHE A 311 -7.32 -3.47 17.15
CA PHE A 311 -8.57 -4.22 17.30
C PHE A 311 -9.42 -3.65 18.45
N VAL A 312 -8.82 -3.48 19.63
CA VAL A 312 -9.51 -2.93 20.83
C VAL A 312 -9.92 -1.48 20.59
N LEU A 313 -9.04 -0.65 20.01
CA LEU A 313 -9.33 0.77 19.74
C LEU A 313 -10.50 0.95 18.77
N ILE A 314 -10.52 0.18 17.67
CA ILE A 314 -11.59 0.27 16.69
C ILE A 314 -12.90 -0.28 17.26
N LEU A 315 -12.84 -1.38 18.02
CA LEU A 315 -14.00 -1.97 18.69
C LEU A 315 -14.61 -0.97 19.70
N ALA A 316 -13.77 -0.32 20.51
CA ALA A 316 -14.20 0.69 21.47
C ALA A 316 -14.74 1.97 20.81
N ALA A 317 -14.14 2.38 19.68
CA ALA A 317 -14.56 3.54 18.90
C ALA A 317 -15.96 3.36 18.28
N ARG A 318 -16.39 2.11 18.03
CA ARG A 318 -17.67 1.75 17.39
C ARG A 318 -17.93 2.50 16.08
N GLY A 319 -16.86 2.90 15.36
CA GLY A 319 -16.93 3.72 14.16
C GLY A 319 -17.34 5.19 14.37
N LYS A 320 -17.49 5.65 15.60
CA LYS A 320 -17.91 7.04 15.94
C LYS A 320 -16.75 7.96 16.31
N ASN A 321 -15.70 7.42 16.93
CA ASN A 321 -14.53 8.20 17.31
C ASN A 321 -13.46 8.16 16.23
N LEU A 322 -13.49 9.15 15.34
CA LEU A 322 -12.56 9.24 14.20
C LEU A 322 -11.09 9.35 14.65
N THR A 323 -10.81 10.00 15.78
CA THR A 323 -9.44 10.13 16.31
C THR A 323 -8.90 8.78 16.78
N ALA A 324 -9.70 7.99 17.49
CA ALA A 324 -9.30 6.64 17.91
C ALA A 324 -9.08 5.72 16.71
N MET A 325 -9.92 5.81 15.67
CA MET A 325 -9.75 5.07 14.42
C MET A 325 -8.45 5.49 13.71
N PHE A 326 -8.13 6.78 13.67
CA PHE A 326 -6.89 7.28 13.08
C PHE A 326 -5.66 6.77 13.82
N ILE A 327 -5.66 6.78 15.15
CA ILE A 327 -4.55 6.25 15.97
C ILE A 327 -4.39 4.75 15.67
N ALA A 328 -5.47 3.98 15.66
CA ALA A 328 -5.44 2.57 15.34
C ALA A 328 -4.85 2.33 13.94
N ALA A 329 -5.30 3.09 12.94
CA ALA A 329 -4.78 3.00 11.57
C ALA A 329 -3.29 3.35 11.46
N ALA A 330 -2.83 4.38 12.18
CA ALA A 330 -1.43 4.76 12.24
C ALA A 330 -0.56 3.64 12.84
N LEU A 331 -1.01 3.03 13.94
CA LEU A 331 -0.35 1.89 14.57
C LEU A 331 -0.29 0.68 13.63
N MET A 332 -1.39 0.38 12.92
CA MET A 332 -1.44 -0.68 11.93
C MET A 332 -0.45 -0.44 10.78
N ILE A 333 -0.43 0.77 10.20
CA ILE A 333 0.47 1.12 9.08
C ILE A 333 1.93 0.96 9.52
N PHE A 334 2.27 1.45 10.69
CA PHE A 334 3.61 1.30 11.27
C PHE A 334 3.98 -0.18 11.44
N SER A 335 3.13 -0.95 12.09
CA SER A 335 3.36 -2.38 12.33
C SER A 335 3.46 -3.18 11.04
N LEU A 336 2.55 -2.95 10.09
CA LEU A 336 2.53 -3.66 8.80
C LEU A 336 3.82 -3.46 7.99
N PHE A 337 4.48 -2.31 8.11
CA PHE A 337 5.80 -2.10 7.52
C PHE A 337 6.84 -3.06 8.12
N PHE A 338 6.92 -3.16 9.45
CA PHE A 338 7.83 -4.08 10.13
C PHE A 338 7.48 -5.54 9.86
N THR A 339 6.20 -5.89 9.84
CA THR A 339 5.75 -7.24 9.45
C THR A 339 6.26 -7.64 8.05
N ARG A 340 6.30 -6.69 7.08
CA ARG A 340 6.88 -6.97 5.77
C ARG A 340 8.39 -7.15 5.83
N MET A 341 9.06 -6.32 6.62
CA MET A 341 10.50 -6.43 6.81
C MET A 341 10.87 -7.78 7.45
N ASP A 342 10.20 -8.15 8.53
CA ASP A 342 10.46 -9.41 9.23
C ASP A 342 10.13 -10.62 8.34
N MET A 343 9.04 -10.58 7.60
CA MET A 343 8.69 -11.62 6.64
C MET A 343 9.80 -11.85 5.59
N VAL A 344 10.35 -10.77 5.03
CA VAL A 344 11.40 -10.85 4.00
C VAL A 344 12.72 -11.27 4.62
N VAL A 345 13.13 -10.70 5.76
CA VAL A 345 14.45 -10.92 6.33
C VAL A 345 14.53 -12.26 7.07
N VAL A 346 13.55 -12.59 7.93
CA VAL A 346 13.57 -13.84 8.71
C VAL A 346 13.62 -15.09 7.83
N GLY A 347 12.95 -15.05 6.67
CA GLY A 347 13.01 -16.14 5.70
C GLY A 347 14.40 -16.42 5.12
N GLN A 348 15.37 -15.51 5.31
CA GLN A 348 16.73 -15.62 4.78
C GLN A 348 17.79 -15.83 5.86
N ILE A 349 17.48 -15.50 7.11
CA ILE A 349 18.44 -15.55 8.23
C ILE A 349 18.91 -16.96 8.54
N VAL A 350 18.04 -17.96 8.37
CA VAL A 350 18.41 -19.36 8.54
C VAL A 350 19.17 -19.84 7.31
N PRO A 351 20.43 -20.28 7.42
CA PRO A 351 21.19 -20.83 6.29
C PRO A 351 20.51 -22.06 5.68
N GLN A 352 20.61 -22.23 4.36
CA GLN A 352 19.96 -23.33 3.65
C GLN A 352 20.41 -24.72 4.12
N TYR A 353 21.65 -24.86 4.56
CA TYR A 353 22.26 -26.13 5.02
C TYR A 353 22.39 -26.20 6.53
N PHE A 354 21.70 -25.34 7.27
CA PHE A 354 21.74 -25.29 8.74
C PHE A 354 21.40 -26.66 9.38
N GLU A 355 20.45 -27.38 8.80
CA GLU A 355 19.99 -28.68 9.28
C GLU A 355 21.00 -29.82 9.10
N LEU A 356 21.93 -29.65 8.16
CA LEU A 356 22.93 -30.67 7.85
C LEU A 356 24.18 -30.58 8.78
N GLY A 357 24.17 -29.65 9.75
CA GLY A 357 25.28 -29.47 10.68
C GLY A 357 26.60 -29.04 10.04
N VAL A 358 26.55 -28.40 8.87
CA VAL A 358 27.72 -27.89 8.17
C VAL A 358 28.33 -26.76 8.98
N VAL A 359 29.58 -26.93 9.43
CA VAL A 359 30.25 -26.02 10.37
C VAL A 359 30.37 -24.59 9.84
N GLU A 360 30.50 -24.40 8.53
CA GLU A 360 30.55 -23.09 7.86
C GLU A 360 29.24 -22.32 7.92
N TYR A 361 28.11 -23.01 8.10
CA TYR A 361 26.77 -22.45 8.14
C TYR A 361 26.07 -22.65 9.49
N SER A 362 26.83 -22.83 10.55
CA SER A 362 26.33 -23.08 11.91
C SER A 362 25.74 -21.82 12.59
N LYS A 363 25.96 -20.63 12.03
CA LYS A 363 25.49 -19.35 12.59
C LYS A 363 24.36 -18.76 11.72
N LEU A 364 23.40 -18.15 12.39
CA LEU A 364 22.37 -17.36 11.71
C LEU A 364 23.01 -16.16 10.99
N HIS A 365 22.51 -15.84 9.81
CA HIS A 365 22.90 -14.62 9.12
C HIS A 365 22.36 -13.39 9.85
N THR A 366 22.98 -12.24 9.64
CA THR A 366 22.57 -10.97 10.25
C THR A 366 22.34 -9.93 9.17
N TYR A 367 21.34 -9.08 9.36
CA TYR A 367 21.08 -7.96 8.50
C TYR A 367 20.81 -6.71 9.34
N SER A 368 21.42 -5.58 8.94
CA SER A 368 21.15 -4.25 9.49
C SER A 368 21.11 -3.26 8.32
N PRO A 369 20.04 -2.47 8.16
CA PRO A 369 19.93 -1.55 7.04
C PRO A 369 21.07 -0.53 6.98
N SER A 370 21.58 -0.24 5.79
CA SER A 370 22.54 0.83 5.56
C SER A 370 21.86 2.19 5.58
N VAL A 371 22.65 3.26 5.73
CA VAL A 371 22.14 4.63 5.67
C VAL A 371 21.49 4.92 4.30
N HIS A 372 22.06 4.40 3.21
CA HIS A 372 21.49 4.57 1.88
C HIS A 372 20.12 3.91 1.75
N GLU A 373 19.96 2.70 2.26
CA GLU A 373 18.68 1.99 2.27
C GLU A 373 17.62 2.77 3.07
N ILE A 374 17.97 3.25 4.27
CA ILE A 374 17.06 4.05 5.11
C ILE A 374 16.62 5.32 4.38
N LEU A 375 17.55 6.04 3.75
CA LEU A 375 17.22 7.27 3.01
C LEU A 375 16.33 7.00 1.79
N VAL A 376 16.54 5.88 1.07
CA VAL A 376 15.66 5.47 -0.05
C VAL A 376 14.26 5.13 0.46
N VAL A 377 14.14 4.41 1.58
CA VAL A 377 12.84 4.13 2.24
C VAL A 377 12.11 5.41 2.59
N LEU A 378 12.81 6.35 3.26
CA LEU A 378 12.25 7.67 3.59
C LEU A 378 11.83 8.44 2.33
N GLY A 379 12.60 8.32 1.23
CA GLY A 379 12.24 8.88 -0.08
C GLY A 379 10.92 8.31 -0.62
N GLY A 380 10.73 7.00 -0.57
CA GLY A 380 9.48 6.34 -1.00
C GLY A 380 8.27 6.76 -0.16
N ILE A 381 8.41 6.80 1.16
CA ILE A 381 7.37 7.28 2.09
C ILE A 381 7.05 8.76 1.79
N SER A 382 8.08 9.57 1.60
CA SER A 382 7.93 11.00 1.31
C SER A 382 7.25 11.25 -0.02
N PHE A 383 7.52 10.44 -1.05
CA PHE A 383 6.81 10.50 -2.32
C PHE A 383 5.31 10.25 -2.14
N CYS A 384 4.95 9.21 -1.42
CA CYS A 384 3.54 8.87 -1.15
C CYS A 384 2.81 10.03 -0.43
N ILE A 385 3.40 10.55 0.65
CA ILE A 385 2.80 11.64 1.43
C ILE A 385 2.74 12.93 0.63
N LEU A 386 3.83 13.29 -0.06
CA LEU A 386 3.89 14.50 -0.89
C LEU A 386 2.87 14.45 -2.02
N ALA A 387 2.80 13.34 -2.76
CA ALA A 387 1.82 13.14 -3.82
C ALA A 387 0.38 13.24 -3.29
N PHE A 388 0.10 12.66 -2.13
CA PHE A 388 -1.19 12.80 -1.47
C PHE A 388 -1.51 14.27 -1.12
N LEU A 389 -0.58 15.00 -0.48
CA LEU A 389 -0.79 16.40 -0.11
C LEU A 389 -1.06 17.27 -1.34
N LEU A 390 -0.29 17.07 -2.41
CA LEU A 390 -0.47 17.81 -3.66
C LEU A 390 -1.80 17.42 -4.33
N GLY A 391 -2.14 16.14 -4.39
CA GLY A 391 -3.38 15.64 -4.98
C GLY A 391 -4.62 16.21 -4.34
N GLU A 392 -4.67 16.30 -3.01
CA GLU A 392 -5.80 16.90 -2.28
C GLU A 392 -6.05 18.39 -2.62
N LYS A 393 -5.03 19.10 -3.08
CA LYS A 393 -5.16 20.51 -3.52
C LYS A 393 -5.39 20.65 -5.03
N VAL A 394 -4.76 19.77 -5.81
CA VAL A 394 -4.87 19.78 -7.28
C VAL A 394 -6.23 19.30 -7.72
N PHE A 395 -6.68 18.16 -7.18
CA PHE A 395 -7.95 17.53 -7.53
C PHE A 395 -9.07 18.00 -6.58
N ALA A 396 -9.62 19.19 -6.84
CA ALA A 396 -10.70 19.75 -6.01
C ALA A 396 -11.94 18.84 -5.92
N GLY A 397 -12.13 17.95 -6.90
CA GLY A 397 -13.25 17.00 -6.93
C GLY A 397 -13.22 15.88 -5.90
N PHE A 398 -12.15 15.75 -5.10
CA PHE A 398 -12.15 14.85 -3.93
C PHE A 398 -13.04 15.36 -2.80
N ALA A 399 -13.29 16.68 -2.77
CA ALA A 399 -14.06 17.36 -1.73
C ALA A 399 -15.45 17.80 -2.19
N ASP A 400 -15.80 17.60 -3.47
CA ASP A 400 -17.07 18.04 -4.02
C ASP A 400 -18.16 16.99 -3.80
N ASN A 401 -19.14 17.38 -3.01
CA ASN A 401 -20.34 16.63 -2.68
C ASN A 401 -21.39 16.63 -3.81
N GLN A 402 -21.04 16.97 -5.05
CA GLN A 402 -22.02 17.04 -6.15
C GLN A 402 -22.81 15.73 -6.33
N HIS A 403 -22.12 14.59 -6.17
CA HIS A 403 -22.81 13.29 -6.19
C HIS A 403 -23.72 13.08 -4.98
N THR A 404 -23.39 13.69 -3.84
CA THR A 404 -24.19 13.63 -2.61
C THR A 404 -25.44 14.49 -2.71
N GLU A 405 -25.35 15.65 -3.35
CA GLU A 405 -26.51 16.52 -3.60
C GLU A 405 -27.46 15.89 -4.62
N GLN A 406 -26.96 15.28 -5.68
CA GLN A 406 -27.78 14.58 -6.67
C GLN A 406 -28.46 13.32 -6.11
N ILE A 407 -27.82 12.59 -5.21
CA ILE A 407 -28.45 11.46 -4.52
C ILE A 407 -29.54 11.97 -3.58
N LYS A 408 -29.32 13.07 -2.85
CA LYS A 408 -30.32 13.72 -2.01
C LYS A 408 -31.50 14.25 -2.83
N GLU A 409 -31.25 14.89 -3.98
CA GLU A 409 -32.31 15.35 -4.87
C GLU A 409 -33.14 14.18 -5.40
N LYS A 410 -32.50 13.10 -5.83
CA LYS A 410 -33.21 11.89 -6.30
C LYS A 410 -33.96 11.17 -5.19
N GLU A 411 -33.44 11.10 -3.98
CA GLU A 411 -34.15 10.54 -2.83
C GLU A 411 -35.34 11.42 -2.41
N LEU A 412 -35.21 12.74 -2.49
CA LEU A 412 -36.32 13.69 -2.26
C LEU A 412 -37.40 13.60 -3.36
N GLU A 413 -36.99 13.41 -4.62
CA GLU A 413 -37.95 13.19 -5.71
C GLU A 413 -38.73 11.87 -5.54
N VAL A 414 -38.08 10.81 -5.10
CA VAL A 414 -38.71 9.50 -4.85
C VAL A 414 -39.70 9.60 -3.67
N VAL A 415 -39.31 10.26 -2.58
CA VAL A 415 -40.19 10.45 -1.41
C VAL A 415 -41.34 11.37 -1.74
N GLY A 416 -41.13 12.43 -2.54
CA GLY A 416 -42.19 13.33 -2.98
C GLY A 416 -43.21 12.69 -3.95
N THR A 417 -42.82 11.62 -4.66
CA THR A 417 -43.74 10.84 -5.51
C THR A 417 -44.54 9.80 -4.74
N GLU A 418 -44.04 9.31 -3.59
CA GLU A 418 -44.78 8.38 -2.73
C GLU A 418 -45.83 9.07 -1.84
N GLU A 419 -45.71 10.38 -1.57
CA GLU A 419 -46.72 11.14 -0.82
C GLU A 419 -47.87 11.66 -1.69
N THR A 420 -47.79 11.47 -3.01
CA THR A 420 -48.82 11.95 -3.98
C THR A 420 -49.66 10.84 -4.61
N VAL A 421 -49.55 9.59 -4.14
CA VAL A 421 -50.39 8.46 -4.49
C VAL A 421 -51.17 8.01 -3.27
#